data_ba489fd4bf6e7cda877852882bdbc0fb
#
_entry.id   ba489fd4bf6e7cda877852882bdbc0fb
#
_cell.length_a   1.000
_cell.length_b   1.000
_cell.length_c   1.000
_cell.angle_alpha   90.00
_cell.angle_beta   90.00
_cell.angle_gamma   90.00
#
_symmetry.space_group_name_H-M   'P 1'
#
loop_
_entity.id
_entity.type
_entity.pdbx_description
1 polymer ?
#
loop_
_entity_poly.entity_id
_entity_poly.type
_entity_poly.pdbx_seq_one_letter_code
_entity_poly.pdbx_strand_id
1 'polypeptide(L)' 'MKRKLKAVRSLRVANILAQNGHRILRTEPCADNQQLSVFIFEDTPALQLVLSEARRTTN' A
#
# COMPACT_ATOMS: atom_id res chain seq x y z
N MET A 1 13.45 13.41 -11.17
CA MET A 1 13.27 11.94 -11.29
C MET A 1 11.88 11.56 -10.85
N LYS A 2 11.26 10.68 -11.60
CA LYS A 2 9.91 10.24 -11.28
C LYS A 2 9.96 9.20 -10.19
N ARG A 3 9.14 9.38 -9.16
CA ARG A 3 8.98 8.39 -8.12
C ARG A 3 8.04 7.30 -8.60
N LYS A 4 8.37 6.07 -8.29
CA LYS A 4 7.45 4.96 -8.50
C LYS A 4 6.44 4.94 -7.38
N LEU A 5 5.18 4.76 -7.73
CA LEU A 5 4.10 4.71 -6.75
C LEU A 5 3.49 3.33 -6.75
N LYS A 6 3.06 2.90 -5.57
CA LYS A 6 2.41 1.62 -5.39
C LYS A 6 1.01 1.85 -4.84
N ALA A 7 0.01 1.32 -5.52
CA ALA A 7 -1.38 1.39 -5.07
C ALA A 7 -1.69 0.15 -4.24
N VAL A 8 -2.21 0.35 -3.04
CA VAL A 8 -2.57 -0.72 -2.12
C VAL A 8 -4.06 -0.60 -1.82
N ARG A 9 -4.82 -1.63 -2.14
CA ARG A 9 -6.26 -1.63 -1.92
C ARG A 9 -6.66 -2.13 -0.54
N SER A 10 -5.82 -2.95 0.08
CA SER A 10 -6.15 -3.57 1.35
C SER A 10 -5.81 -2.64 2.50
N LEU A 11 -6.80 -2.34 3.33
CA LEU A 11 -6.57 -1.56 4.53
C LEU A 11 -5.59 -2.27 5.48
N ARG A 12 -5.70 -3.60 5.59
CA ARG A 12 -4.81 -4.39 6.44
C ARG A 12 -3.36 -4.22 5.98
N VAL A 13 -3.11 -4.35 4.69
CA VAL A 13 -1.76 -4.20 4.14
C VAL A 13 -1.28 -2.76 4.32
N ALA A 14 -2.15 -1.79 4.08
CA ALA A 14 -1.79 -0.39 4.28
C ALA A 14 -1.38 -0.13 5.73
N ASN A 15 -2.09 -0.70 6.69
CA ASN A 15 -1.73 -0.55 8.11
C ASN A 15 -0.38 -1.20 8.41
N ILE A 16 -0.12 -2.37 7.85
CA ILE A 16 1.17 -3.04 8.04
C ILE A 16 2.31 -2.17 7.49
N LEU A 17 2.11 -1.62 6.31
CA LEU A 17 3.11 -0.73 5.71
C LEU A 17 3.34 0.51 6.57
N ALA A 18 2.27 1.12 7.07
CA ALA A 18 2.39 2.29 7.92
C ALA A 18 3.14 1.98 9.20
N GLN A 19 2.90 0.80 9.80
CA GLN A 19 3.59 0.38 11.01
C GLN A 19 5.08 0.13 10.76
N ASN A 20 5.46 -0.16 9.54
CA ASN A 20 6.85 -0.36 9.15
C ASN A 20 7.54 0.92 8.68
N GLY A 21 6.90 2.06 8.89
CA GLY A 21 7.48 3.34 8.58
C GLY A 21 7.22 3.85 7.17
N HIS A 22 6.39 3.15 6.41
CA HIS A 22 6.03 3.60 5.07
C HIS A 22 4.88 4.59 5.16
N ARG A 23 5.05 5.72 4.51
CA ARG A 23 4.07 6.81 4.59
C ARG A 23 3.05 6.69 3.48
N ILE A 24 1.78 6.87 3.83
CA ILE A 24 0.71 6.99 2.84
C ILE A 24 0.84 8.39 2.22
N LEU A 25 1.10 8.45 0.92
CA LEU A 25 1.28 9.71 0.22
C LEU A 25 -0.06 10.37 -0.04
N ARG A 26 -1.05 9.57 -0.42
CA ARG A 26 -2.41 10.06 -0.65
C ARG A 26 -3.34 8.87 -0.73
N THR A 27 -4.64 9.14 -0.72
CA THR A 27 -5.66 8.13 -0.96
C THR A 27 -6.46 8.53 -2.20
N GLU A 28 -6.95 7.52 -2.92
CA GLU A 28 -7.78 7.73 -4.09
C GLU A 28 -8.96 6.77 -4.03
N PRO A 29 -10.12 7.14 -4.60
CA PRO A 29 -11.24 6.21 -4.67
C PRO A 29 -10.92 5.08 -5.63
N CYS A 30 -11.40 3.88 -5.29
CA CYS A 30 -11.25 2.74 -6.18
C CYS A 30 -12.15 2.92 -7.40
N ALA A 31 -11.62 2.68 -8.59
CA ALA A 31 -12.39 2.85 -9.83
C ALA A 31 -13.57 1.88 -9.90
N ASP A 32 -13.38 0.67 -9.37
CA ASP A 32 -14.41 -0.37 -9.43
C ASP A 32 -15.44 -0.24 -8.33
N ASN A 33 -15.07 0.35 -7.21
CA ASN A 33 -15.97 0.51 -6.07
C ASN A 33 -15.60 1.78 -5.30
N GLN A 34 -16.42 2.80 -5.43
CA GLN A 34 -16.16 4.09 -4.82
C GLN A 34 -16.19 4.07 -3.29
N GLN A 35 -16.76 3.02 -2.70
CA GLN A 35 -16.78 2.87 -1.25
C GLN A 35 -15.43 2.41 -0.71
N LEU A 36 -14.56 1.91 -1.58
CA LEU A 36 -13.22 1.47 -1.21
C LEU A 36 -12.21 2.56 -1.57
N SER A 37 -11.17 2.65 -0.76
CA SER A 37 -10.08 3.58 -1.01
C SER A 37 -8.82 2.83 -1.43
N VAL A 38 -8.04 3.47 -2.28
CA VAL A 38 -6.72 2.97 -2.65
C VAL A 38 -5.70 3.86 -1.96
N PHE A 39 -4.74 3.22 -1.29
CA PHE A 39 -3.69 3.92 -0.55
C PHE A 39 -2.43 3.95 -1.40
N ILE A 40 -1.90 5.13 -1.61
CA ILE A 40 -0.74 5.32 -2.49
C ILE A 40 0.51 5.46 -1.63
N PHE A 41 1.46 4.57 -1.87
CA PHE A 41 2.76 4.56 -1.20
C PHE A 41 3.86 4.78 -2.21
N GLU A 42 5.03 5.21 -1.72
CA GLU A 42 6.22 5.24 -2.55
C GLU A 42 6.76 3.82 -2.70
N ASP A 43 6.93 3.38 -3.95
CA ASP A 43 7.38 2.02 -4.22
C ASP A 43 8.90 1.95 -4.04
N THR A 44 9.33 1.31 -2.96
CA THR A 44 10.72 1.13 -2.60
C THR A 44 11.02 -0.36 -2.41
N PRO A 45 12.29 -0.78 -2.47
CA PRO A 45 12.63 -2.18 -2.16
C PRO A 45 12.17 -2.61 -0.77
N ALA A 46 12.27 -1.72 0.21
CA ALA A 46 11.80 -2.03 1.56
C ALA A 46 10.30 -2.27 1.59
N LEU A 47 9.55 -1.48 0.84
CA LEU A 47 8.10 -1.66 0.75
C LEU A 47 7.75 -3.00 0.12
N GLN A 48 8.48 -3.42 -0.91
CA GLN A 48 8.25 -4.70 -1.55
C GLN A 48 8.48 -5.86 -0.59
N LEU A 49 9.48 -5.75 0.29
CA LEU A 49 9.71 -6.78 1.29
C LEU A 49 8.54 -6.90 2.25
N VAL A 50 8.01 -5.77 2.71
CA VAL A 50 6.87 -5.78 3.62
C VAL A 50 5.63 -6.34 2.93
N LEU A 51 5.41 -5.97 1.68
CA LEU A 51 4.29 -6.51 0.90
C LEU A 51 4.37 -8.02 0.77
N SER A 52 5.56 -8.53 0.50
CA SER A 52 5.78 -9.96 0.37
C SER A 52 5.44 -10.67 1.67
N GLU A 53 5.87 -10.14 2.81
CA GLU A 53 5.58 -10.73 4.10
C GLU A 53 4.09 -10.65 4.44
N ALA A 54 3.45 -9.52 4.13
CA ALA A 54 2.03 -9.37 4.39
C ALA A 54 1.21 -10.39 3.62
N ARG A 55 1.61 -10.70 2.39
CA ARG A 55 0.92 -11.72 1.60
C ARG A 55 1.09 -13.12 2.16
N ARG A 56 2.23 -13.37 2.80
CA ARG A 56 2.49 -14.70 3.39
C ARG A 56 1.66 -14.93 4.64
N THR A 57 1.34 -13.88 5.37
CA THR A 57 0.61 -14.00 6.64
C THR A 57 -0.90 -13.90 6.47
N THR A 58 -1.39 -13.49 5.32
CA THR A 58 -2.82 -13.44 5.06
C THR A 58 -3.29 -14.78 4.51
N ASN A 59 -3.96 -15.48 5.34
CA ASN A 59 -4.63 -16.72 4.92
C ASN A 59 -6.12 -16.53 4.88
#